data_19fdd10d78666a7c9b3281739a00f562
#
_entry.id   19fdd10d78666a7c9b3281739a00f562
#
_cell.length_a   1.000
_cell.length_b   1.000
_cell.length_c   1.000
_cell.angle_alpha   90.00
_cell.angle_beta   90.00
_cell.angle_gamma   90.00
#
_symmetry.space_group_name_H-M   'P 1'
#
loop_
_entity.id
_entity.type
_entity.pdbx_description
1 polymer ?
#
loop_
_entity_poly.entity_id
_entity_poly.type
_entity_poly.pdbx_seq_one_letter_code
_entity_poly.pdbx_strand_id
1 'polypeptide(L)'
;RRANVVGYVAFHIGRRNAPTVLNALYNKTQFWDGRVHTLEQQAALPITNPFEMGSSSIADAVSRIALDKNYQAQFMQAFRRGVNEQDMLRAIATYERTLISFDAPFDRFIAGDASAVSESAKRGWELFNTKARCNLCHARTSKERDVTIFTDNDFHNIGIEILGHDVGALARRAERELVQGQQLDIDIAAIEGDMSVLGRFLVTKRQSDIAAFKTPGLRNVLITGPYFHNGSMQTLWDAVDHYNHGDGVTDPWLDKDIQPLALTEPEIDDVVAFMTSLTSSMYAEAGEKEFARQLAVSRVDRPQRNTARAFGPKPVQPQPPPLQ
;
A
#
# COMPACT_ATOMS: atom_id res chain seq x y z
N ARG A 1 -9.31 7.94 8.88
CA ARG A 1 -9.37 6.50 8.57
C ARG A 1 -8.79 5.75 9.76
N ARG A 2 -9.38 4.63 10.17
CA ARG A 2 -8.75 3.72 11.14
C ARG A 2 -7.71 2.89 10.39
N ALA A 3 -6.58 2.64 11.02
CA ALA A 3 -5.46 1.92 10.44
C ALA A 3 -5.81 0.50 9.98
N ASN A 4 -6.77 -0.13 10.63
CA ASN A 4 -7.13 -1.51 10.38
C ASN A 4 -8.44 -1.60 9.60
N VAL A 5 -8.55 -2.60 8.75
CA VAL A 5 -9.79 -2.87 8.02
C VAL A 5 -10.91 -3.07 9.02
N VAL A 6 -11.88 -2.15 8.99
CA VAL A 6 -13.15 -2.38 9.69
C VAL A 6 -13.98 -3.21 8.72
N GLY A 7 -14.07 -4.50 8.98
CA GLY A 7 -14.96 -5.36 8.21
C GLY A 7 -16.41 -4.92 8.36
N TYR A 8 -17.27 -5.35 7.44
CA TYR A 8 -18.72 -5.12 7.49
C TYR A 8 -19.35 -5.80 8.72
N VAL A 9 -18.69 -6.83 9.26
CA VAL A 9 -19.12 -7.47 10.51
C VAL A 9 -18.78 -6.52 11.66
N ALA A 10 -19.80 -5.97 12.28
CA ALA A 10 -19.67 -5.00 13.36
C ALA A 10 -18.72 -5.51 14.45
N PHE A 11 -17.81 -4.63 14.89
CA PHE A 11 -16.81 -4.87 15.95
C PHE A 11 -15.60 -5.75 15.59
N HIS A 12 -15.46 -6.23 14.34
CA HIS A 12 -14.26 -6.94 13.93
C HIS A 12 -13.27 -5.94 13.28
N ILE A 13 -12.02 -5.99 13.73
CA ILE A 13 -10.93 -5.17 13.24
C ILE A 13 -9.79 -6.10 12.85
N GLY A 14 -9.47 -6.15 11.56
CA GLY A 14 -8.30 -6.87 11.07
C GLY A 14 -6.99 -6.18 11.48
N ARG A 15 -5.91 -6.94 11.60
CA ARG A 15 -4.59 -6.44 11.98
C ARG A 15 -3.81 -5.80 10.82
N ARG A 16 -4.28 -5.94 9.59
CA ARG A 16 -3.61 -5.37 8.41
C ARG A 16 -4.36 -4.19 7.86
N ASN A 17 -3.59 -3.18 7.45
CA ASN A 17 -4.10 -2.01 6.73
C ASN A 17 -4.57 -2.41 5.33
N ALA A 18 -5.65 -1.83 4.83
CA ALA A 18 -6.10 -2.05 3.46
C ALA A 18 -5.11 -1.45 2.46
N PRO A 19 -4.53 -2.23 1.54
CA PRO A 19 -3.71 -1.70 0.46
C PRO A 19 -4.51 -0.76 -0.43
N THR A 20 -3.83 0.17 -1.10
CA THR A 20 -4.46 0.99 -2.13
C THR A 20 -4.80 0.17 -3.36
N VAL A 21 -5.95 0.46 -3.98
CA VAL A 21 -6.32 -0.09 -5.30
C VAL A 21 -5.75 0.73 -6.47
N LEU A 22 -5.21 1.93 -6.19
CA LEU A 22 -4.59 2.75 -7.22
C LEU A 22 -3.35 2.04 -7.79
N ASN A 23 -3.31 1.88 -9.09
CA ASN A 23 -2.24 1.16 -9.80
C ASN A 23 -2.06 -0.32 -9.39
N ALA A 24 -3.04 -0.94 -8.72
CA ALA A 24 -2.96 -2.34 -8.28
C ALA A 24 -2.78 -3.34 -9.44
N LEU A 25 -3.19 -2.96 -10.66
CA LEU A 25 -2.91 -3.68 -11.91
C LEU A 25 -1.43 -4.06 -12.09
N TYR A 26 -0.52 -3.22 -11.61
CA TYR A 26 0.91 -3.39 -11.82
C TYR A 26 1.60 -4.24 -10.74
N ASN A 27 0.90 -4.62 -9.68
CA ASN A 27 1.41 -5.51 -8.67
C ASN A 27 1.58 -6.94 -9.24
N LYS A 28 2.69 -7.60 -8.91
CA LYS A 28 2.92 -9.02 -9.25
C LYS A 28 2.01 -9.94 -8.45
N THR A 29 1.75 -9.57 -7.20
CA THR A 29 0.89 -10.30 -6.26
C THR A 29 0.04 -9.31 -5.48
N GLN A 30 -1.10 -9.77 -4.98
CA GLN A 30 -2.01 -8.97 -4.18
C GLN A 30 -1.90 -9.33 -2.70
N PHE A 31 -2.42 -8.47 -1.83
CA PHE A 31 -2.22 -8.46 -0.38
C PHE A 31 -0.77 -8.19 0.06
N TRP A 32 -0.59 -7.90 1.34
CA TRP A 32 0.70 -7.63 1.94
C TRP A 32 1.64 -8.84 1.96
N ASP A 33 1.08 -10.05 2.02
CA ASP A 33 1.80 -11.32 2.00
C ASP A 33 1.91 -11.95 0.61
N GLY A 34 1.25 -11.36 -0.38
CA GLY A 34 1.29 -11.82 -1.78
C GLY A 34 0.66 -13.20 -2.01
N ARG A 35 -0.37 -13.56 -1.21
CA ARG A 35 -0.98 -14.89 -1.27
C ARG A 35 -1.80 -15.18 -2.52
N VAL A 36 -2.14 -14.15 -3.31
CA VAL A 36 -2.82 -14.33 -4.62
C VAL A 36 -2.16 -13.49 -5.71
N HIS A 37 -2.36 -13.89 -6.97
CA HIS A 37 -1.64 -13.32 -8.11
C HIS A 37 -2.48 -12.37 -8.97
N THR A 38 -3.80 -12.48 -8.93
CA THR A 38 -4.69 -11.68 -9.80
C THR A 38 -5.66 -10.85 -8.98
N LEU A 39 -6.18 -9.78 -9.57
CA LEU A 39 -7.19 -8.94 -8.96
C LEU A 39 -8.51 -9.71 -8.77
N GLU A 40 -8.84 -10.65 -9.67
CA GLU A 40 -10.00 -11.53 -9.54
C GLU A 40 -9.89 -12.44 -8.30
N GLN A 41 -8.72 -13.02 -8.08
CA GLN A 41 -8.47 -13.83 -6.88
C GLN A 41 -8.54 -12.95 -5.61
N GLN A 42 -7.99 -11.74 -5.67
CA GLN A 42 -8.02 -10.81 -4.55
C GLN A 42 -9.46 -10.41 -4.21
N ALA A 43 -10.28 -10.08 -5.22
CA ALA A 43 -11.67 -9.65 -5.03
C ALA A 43 -12.55 -10.72 -4.36
N ALA A 44 -12.22 -12.00 -4.51
CA ALA A 44 -12.99 -13.10 -3.93
C ALA A 44 -12.85 -13.18 -2.39
N LEU A 45 -11.64 -12.99 -1.87
CA LEU A 45 -11.31 -13.31 -0.49
C LEU A 45 -12.02 -12.42 0.55
N PRO A 46 -12.08 -11.08 0.40
CA PRO A 46 -12.78 -10.22 1.35
C PRO A 46 -14.28 -10.50 1.46
N ILE A 47 -14.90 -11.04 0.40
CA ILE A 47 -16.35 -11.31 0.37
C ILE A 47 -16.73 -12.34 1.43
N THR A 48 -15.95 -13.40 1.58
CA THR A 48 -16.23 -14.49 2.51
C THR A 48 -15.50 -14.40 3.83
N ASN A 49 -14.50 -13.52 3.93
CA ASN A 49 -13.72 -13.38 5.15
C ASN A 49 -14.60 -12.85 6.30
N PRO A 50 -14.68 -13.55 7.44
CA PRO A 50 -15.55 -13.19 8.55
C PRO A 50 -15.15 -11.88 9.25
N PHE A 51 -13.92 -11.43 9.06
CA PHE A 51 -13.42 -10.14 9.59
C PHE A 51 -13.60 -8.97 8.62
N GLU A 52 -14.02 -9.24 7.38
CA GLU A 52 -14.23 -8.23 6.34
C GLU A 52 -15.71 -8.15 5.95
N MET A 53 -16.15 -8.81 4.87
CA MET A 53 -17.54 -8.73 4.42
C MET A 53 -18.44 -9.83 5.02
N GLY A 54 -17.89 -10.97 5.41
CA GLY A 54 -18.57 -12.02 6.16
C GLY A 54 -19.73 -12.70 5.42
N SER A 55 -19.73 -12.72 4.09
CA SER A 55 -20.72 -13.50 3.32
C SER A 55 -20.52 -15.00 3.59
N SER A 56 -21.61 -15.75 3.72
CA SER A 56 -21.58 -17.20 3.95
C SER A 56 -20.86 -17.96 2.83
N SER A 57 -20.90 -17.42 1.61
CA SER A 57 -20.21 -17.94 0.44
C SER A 57 -20.20 -16.88 -0.69
N ILE A 58 -19.35 -17.08 -1.70
CA ILE A 58 -19.39 -16.28 -2.93
C ILE A 58 -20.75 -16.46 -3.63
N ALA A 59 -21.33 -17.65 -3.61
CA ALA A 59 -22.64 -17.93 -4.20
C ALA A 59 -23.77 -17.13 -3.53
N ASP A 60 -23.69 -16.92 -2.20
CA ASP A 60 -24.65 -16.06 -1.50
C ASP A 60 -24.53 -14.61 -1.96
N ALA A 61 -23.34 -14.06 -2.09
CA ALA A 61 -23.11 -12.72 -2.62
C ALA A 61 -23.63 -12.57 -4.06
N VAL A 62 -23.36 -13.54 -4.93
CA VAL A 62 -23.91 -13.61 -6.30
C VAL A 62 -25.43 -13.61 -6.30
N SER A 63 -26.04 -14.41 -5.44
CA SER A 63 -27.50 -14.50 -5.33
C SER A 63 -28.13 -13.17 -4.96
N ARG A 64 -27.54 -12.44 -4.02
CA ARG A 64 -28.01 -11.09 -3.61
C ARG A 64 -27.92 -10.08 -4.75
N ILE A 65 -26.81 -10.06 -5.49
CA ILE A 65 -26.62 -9.19 -6.65
C ILE A 65 -27.63 -9.56 -7.76
N ALA A 66 -27.88 -10.86 -7.95
CA ALA A 66 -28.82 -11.35 -8.94
C ALA A 66 -30.29 -11.01 -8.65
N LEU A 67 -30.65 -10.58 -7.45
CA LEU A 67 -31.99 -10.07 -7.14
C LEU A 67 -32.23 -8.66 -7.69
N ASP A 68 -31.20 -7.88 -7.91
CA ASP A 68 -31.31 -6.51 -8.43
C ASP A 68 -31.42 -6.51 -9.95
N LYS A 69 -32.55 -6.00 -10.47
CA LYS A 69 -32.84 -5.96 -11.91
C LYS A 69 -31.86 -5.10 -12.69
N ASN A 70 -31.26 -4.07 -12.07
CA ASN A 70 -30.28 -3.24 -12.73
C ASN A 70 -28.97 -4.03 -12.93
N TYR A 71 -28.53 -4.76 -11.92
CA TYR A 71 -27.38 -5.65 -12.08
C TYR A 71 -27.65 -6.75 -13.10
N GLN A 72 -28.83 -7.38 -13.09
CA GLN A 72 -29.20 -8.38 -14.11
C GLN A 72 -29.05 -7.81 -15.53
N ALA A 73 -29.59 -6.60 -15.77
CA ALA A 73 -29.50 -5.94 -17.09
C ALA A 73 -28.04 -5.61 -17.45
N GLN A 74 -27.25 -5.07 -16.52
CA GLN A 74 -25.84 -4.73 -16.75
C GLN A 74 -24.99 -5.98 -17.02
N PHE A 75 -25.18 -7.07 -16.29
CA PHE A 75 -24.48 -8.33 -16.54
C PHE A 75 -24.86 -8.92 -17.91
N MET A 76 -26.15 -8.90 -18.25
CA MET A 76 -26.60 -9.34 -19.58
C MET A 76 -25.99 -8.48 -20.71
N GLN A 77 -25.87 -7.18 -20.50
CA GLN A 77 -25.24 -6.28 -21.47
C GLN A 77 -23.72 -6.54 -21.59
N ALA A 78 -22.99 -6.66 -20.47
CA ALA A 78 -21.54 -6.77 -20.44
C ALA A 78 -21.05 -8.18 -20.81
N PHE A 79 -21.70 -9.21 -20.27
CA PHE A 79 -21.22 -10.60 -20.35
C PHE A 79 -22.13 -11.52 -21.17
N ARG A 80 -23.28 -11.04 -21.67
CA ARG A 80 -24.26 -11.80 -22.42
C ARG A 80 -24.85 -12.99 -21.66
N ARG A 81 -24.82 -12.96 -20.35
CA ARG A 81 -25.35 -13.98 -19.43
C ARG A 81 -25.69 -13.37 -18.08
N GLY A 82 -26.42 -14.11 -17.24
CA GLY A 82 -26.81 -13.68 -15.91
C GLY A 82 -25.64 -13.56 -14.94
N VAL A 83 -25.91 -12.95 -13.77
CA VAL A 83 -24.93 -12.79 -12.71
C VAL A 83 -24.37 -14.15 -12.28
N ASN A 84 -23.07 -14.26 -12.24
CA ASN A 84 -22.34 -15.44 -11.77
C ASN A 84 -21.04 -15.02 -11.11
N GLU A 85 -20.42 -15.92 -10.36
CA GLU A 85 -19.19 -15.67 -9.59
C GLU A 85 -18.07 -15.13 -10.48
N GLN A 86 -17.75 -15.84 -11.55
CA GLN A 86 -16.62 -15.50 -12.40
C GLN A 86 -16.73 -14.08 -12.98
N ASP A 87 -17.93 -13.71 -13.46
CA ASP A 87 -18.15 -12.40 -14.06
C ASP A 87 -18.27 -11.30 -13.02
N MET A 88 -18.76 -11.59 -11.81
CA MET A 88 -18.74 -10.68 -10.69
C MET A 88 -17.30 -10.29 -10.32
N LEU A 89 -16.42 -11.27 -10.14
CA LEU A 89 -15.00 -11.01 -9.82
C LEU A 89 -14.29 -10.31 -10.98
N ARG A 90 -14.60 -10.67 -12.23
CA ARG A 90 -14.07 -9.96 -13.42
C ARG A 90 -14.52 -8.51 -13.48
N ALA A 91 -15.77 -8.22 -13.14
CA ALA A 91 -16.29 -6.85 -13.14
C ALA A 91 -15.52 -5.99 -12.12
N ILE A 92 -15.34 -6.49 -10.89
CA ILE A 92 -14.56 -5.80 -9.84
C ILE A 92 -13.11 -5.56 -10.33
N ALA A 93 -12.45 -6.62 -10.76
CA ALA A 93 -11.07 -6.55 -11.21
C ALA A 93 -10.90 -5.63 -12.45
N THR A 94 -11.88 -5.60 -13.34
CA THR A 94 -11.86 -4.71 -14.51
C THR A 94 -11.98 -3.25 -14.08
N TYR A 95 -12.84 -2.95 -13.13
CA TYR A 95 -12.92 -1.61 -12.55
C TYR A 95 -11.60 -1.20 -11.90
N GLU A 96 -11.01 -2.04 -11.07
CA GLU A 96 -9.72 -1.77 -10.43
C GLU A 96 -8.61 -1.49 -11.47
N ARG A 97 -8.61 -2.20 -12.61
CA ARG A 97 -7.68 -1.95 -13.72
C ARG A 97 -7.82 -0.58 -14.35
N THR A 98 -8.95 0.10 -14.18
CA THR A 98 -9.13 1.48 -14.65
C THR A 98 -8.57 2.53 -13.69
N LEU A 99 -8.24 2.14 -12.45
CA LEU A 99 -7.74 3.04 -11.43
C LEU A 99 -6.23 3.28 -11.61
N ILE A 100 -5.88 3.91 -12.72
CA ILE A 100 -4.51 4.22 -13.14
C ILE A 100 -4.20 5.68 -12.83
N SER A 101 -3.00 5.93 -12.29
CA SER A 101 -2.59 7.26 -11.86
C SER A 101 -1.09 7.47 -12.05
N PHE A 102 -0.71 8.23 -13.11
CA PHE A 102 0.68 8.48 -13.54
C PHE A 102 0.97 9.93 -13.93
N ASP A 103 0.10 10.87 -13.63
CA ASP A 103 0.22 12.29 -14.02
C ASP A 103 0.70 13.18 -12.86
N ALA A 104 1.57 12.65 -12.02
CA ALA A 104 2.10 13.39 -10.88
C ALA A 104 3.09 14.49 -11.30
N PRO A 105 3.31 15.55 -10.48
CA PRO A 105 4.35 16.54 -10.71
C PRO A 105 5.73 15.92 -11.00
N PHE A 106 6.09 14.84 -10.32
CA PHE A 106 7.34 14.13 -10.53
C PHE A 106 7.47 13.53 -11.95
N ASP A 107 6.37 13.10 -12.56
CA ASP A 107 6.39 12.57 -13.93
C ASP A 107 6.76 13.67 -14.93
N ARG A 108 6.24 14.88 -14.75
CA ARG A 108 6.63 16.05 -15.58
C ARG A 108 8.08 16.44 -15.35
N PHE A 109 8.55 16.38 -14.11
CA PHE A 109 9.96 16.65 -13.78
C PHE A 109 10.89 15.69 -14.52
N ILE A 110 10.61 14.40 -14.51
CA ILE A 110 11.42 13.39 -15.23
C ILE A 110 11.30 13.57 -16.75
N ALA A 111 10.17 14.09 -17.24
CA ALA A 111 10.00 14.44 -18.65
C ALA A 111 10.70 15.75 -19.08
N GLY A 112 11.38 16.44 -18.14
CA GLY A 112 12.22 17.62 -18.44
C GLY A 112 11.67 18.95 -17.91
N ASP A 113 10.48 18.99 -17.29
CA ASP A 113 9.97 20.20 -16.63
C ASP A 113 10.57 20.38 -15.24
N ALA A 114 11.72 21.03 -15.17
CA ALA A 114 12.40 21.27 -13.90
C ALA A 114 11.58 22.12 -12.90
N SER A 115 10.54 22.81 -13.33
CA SER A 115 9.67 23.63 -12.48
C SER A 115 8.51 22.85 -11.88
N ALA A 116 8.26 21.62 -12.33
CA ALA A 116 7.12 20.81 -11.91
C ALA A 116 7.17 20.40 -10.43
N VAL A 117 8.36 20.35 -9.83
CA VAL A 117 8.57 19.97 -8.42
C VAL A 117 9.38 21.06 -7.70
N SER A 118 9.25 21.11 -6.37
CA SER A 118 10.02 22.05 -5.53
C SER A 118 11.50 21.65 -5.45
N GLU A 119 12.37 22.60 -5.09
CA GLU A 119 13.79 22.31 -4.83
C GLU A 119 13.97 21.29 -3.70
N SER A 120 13.10 21.31 -2.68
CA SER A 120 13.06 20.30 -1.62
C SER A 120 12.78 18.91 -2.19
N ALA A 121 11.80 18.77 -3.10
CA ALA A 121 11.50 17.48 -3.72
C ALA A 121 12.64 16.98 -4.62
N LYS A 122 13.39 17.87 -5.27
CA LYS A 122 14.60 17.49 -6.06
C LYS A 122 15.70 16.92 -5.17
N ARG A 123 16.01 17.62 -4.05
CA ARG A 123 16.96 17.10 -3.06
C ARG A 123 16.47 15.79 -2.45
N GLY A 124 15.16 15.69 -2.16
CA GLY A 124 14.55 14.46 -1.67
C GLY A 124 14.66 13.29 -2.64
N TRP A 125 14.52 13.54 -3.94
CA TRP A 125 14.76 12.52 -4.96
C TRP A 125 16.24 12.07 -4.99
N GLU A 126 17.19 12.98 -4.85
CA GLU A 126 18.60 12.63 -4.73
C GLU A 126 18.87 11.78 -3.47
N LEU A 127 18.37 12.23 -2.32
CA LEU A 127 18.49 11.49 -1.05
C LEU A 127 17.86 10.10 -1.14
N PHE A 128 16.70 9.98 -1.75
CA PHE A 128 15.98 8.71 -1.95
C PHE A 128 16.84 7.67 -2.69
N ASN A 129 17.65 8.12 -3.66
CA ASN A 129 18.52 7.27 -4.47
C ASN A 129 19.93 7.06 -3.89
N THR A 130 20.30 7.83 -2.87
CA THR A 130 21.65 7.83 -2.31
C THR A 130 21.63 7.52 -0.82
N LYS A 131 21.72 8.54 0.02
CA LYS A 131 21.85 8.42 1.48
C LYS A 131 20.67 7.66 2.13
N ALA A 132 19.44 7.93 1.71
CA ALA A 132 18.25 7.28 2.24
C ALA A 132 18.04 5.84 1.71
N ARG A 133 18.73 5.44 0.64
CA ARG A 133 18.74 4.07 0.09
C ARG A 133 17.36 3.46 -0.20
N CYS A 134 16.31 4.30 -0.28
CA CYS A 134 14.92 3.84 -0.49
C CYS A 134 14.76 3.12 -1.85
N ASN A 135 15.59 3.48 -2.83
CA ASN A 135 15.60 2.88 -4.17
C ASN A 135 16.01 1.40 -4.19
N LEU A 136 16.53 0.84 -3.11
CA LEU A 136 16.87 -0.59 -3.04
C LEU A 136 15.61 -1.46 -3.14
N CYS A 137 14.54 -1.06 -2.47
CA CYS A 137 13.23 -1.73 -2.50
C CYS A 137 12.23 -0.96 -3.38
N HIS A 138 12.29 0.38 -3.36
CA HIS A 138 11.40 1.25 -4.12
C HIS A 138 12.02 1.76 -5.43
N ALA A 139 12.56 0.84 -6.24
CA ALA A 139 13.14 1.18 -7.53
C ALA A 139 12.15 1.95 -8.41
N ARG A 140 12.63 2.96 -9.15
CA ARG A 140 11.81 3.76 -10.05
C ARG A 140 11.17 2.91 -11.15
N THR A 141 11.92 1.98 -11.71
CA THR A 141 11.48 1.16 -12.86
C THR A 141 11.41 -0.30 -12.44
N SER A 142 10.28 -0.94 -12.64
CA SER A 142 10.17 -2.40 -12.53
C SER A 142 11.00 -3.03 -13.66
N LYS A 143 11.84 -4.02 -13.33
CA LYS A 143 12.63 -4.76 -14.32
C LYS A 143 11.77 -5.52 -15.34
N GLU A 144 10.51 -5.75 -15.03
CA GLU A 144 9.60 -6.59 -15.83
C GLU A 144 8.57 -5.81 -16.63
N ARG A 145 8.30 -4.58 -16.22
CA ARG A 145 7.32 -3.71 -16.89
C ARG A 145 7.91 -2.32 -16.90
N ASP A 146 7.94 -1.69 -18.03
CA ASP A 146 8.46 -0.33 -18.23
C ASP A 146 7.53 0.73 -17.57
N VAL A 147 7.13 0.46 -16.32
CA VAL A 147 6.19 1.25 -15.55
C VAL A 147 6.80 1.63 -14.21
N THR A 148 6.84 2.91 -13.93
CA THR A 148 7.39 3.48 -12.71
C THR A 148 6.36 3.51 -11.59
N ILE A 149 6.29 2.48 -10.76
CA ILE A 149 5.40 2.42 -9.59
C ILE A 149 6.14 2.42 -8.25
N PHE A 150 7.46 2.52 -8.25
CA PHE A 150 8.32 2.58 -7.07
C PHE A 150 8.14 1.37 -6.14
N THR A 151 8.33 0.20 -6.68
CA THR A 151 8.37 -1.08 -5.95
C THR A 151 9.15 -2.12 -6.76
N ASP A 152 9.86 -2.99 -6.08
CA ASP A 152 10.44 -4.21 -6.65
C ASP A 152 9.43 -5.37 -6.70
N ASN A 153 8.28 -5.23 -6.03
CA ASN A 153 7.28 -6.27 -5.78
C ASN A 153 7.82 -7.48 -5.01
N ASP A 154 8.95 -7.33 -4.32
CA ASP A 154 9.51 -8.34 -3.43
C ASP A 154 9.04 -8.15 -1.98
N PHE A 155 9.53 -8.97 -1.08
CA PHE A 155 9.08 -9.05 0.31
C PHE A 155 10.25 -8.83 1.24
N HIS A 156 10.08 -7.87 2.18
CA HIS A 156 11.12 -7.46 3.11
C HIS A 156 10.57 -7.44 4.53
N ASN A 157 11.39 -7.92 5.47
CA ASN A 157 11.14 -7.70 6.89
C ASN A 157 11.81 -6.37 7.28
N ILE A 158 10.99 -5.37 7.54
CA ILE A 158 11.44 -4.02 7.90
C ILE A 158 11.32 -3.72 9.40
N GLY A 159 11.12 -4.75 10.22
CA GLY A 159 11.08 -4.62 11.68
C GLY A 159 9.73 -4.20 12.27
N ILE A 160 8.69 -3.98 11.47
CA ILE A 160 7.37 -3.57 11.96
C ILE A 160 6.66 -4.74 12.68
N GLU A 161 6.12 -4.45 13.89
CA GLU A 161 5.44 -5.42 14.77
C GLU A 161 6.29 -6.56 15.31
N ILE A 162 7.60 -6.59 15.08
CA ILE A 162 8.47 -7.61 15.66
C ILE A 162 8.61 -7.42 17.18
N LEU A 163 8.64 -6.17 17.62
CA LEU A 163 8.73 -5.84 19.06
C LEU A 163 7.49 -6.37 19.79
N GLY A 164 7.72 -7.23 20.80
CA GLY A 164 6.66 -7.84 21.59
C GLY A 164 6.18 -9.22 21.08
N HIS A 165 6.70 -9.70 19.95
CA HIS A 165 6.40 -11.03 19.43
C HIS A 165 7.66 -11.90 19.29
N ASP A 166 7.63 -13.13 19.79
CA ASP A 166 8.60 -14.17 19.43
C ASP A 166 8.18 -14.75 18.06
N VAL A 167 8.55 -14.03 16.98
CA VAL A 167 8.18 -14.44 15.61
C VAL A 167 8.74 -15.81 15.25
N GLY A 168 9.86 -16.23 15.83
CA GLY A 168 10.40 -17.57 15.65
C GLY A 168 9.54 -18.65 16.31
N ALA A 169 9.03 -18.43 17.52
CA ALA A 169 8.09 -19.33 18.16
C ALA A 169 6.75 -19.40 17.41
N LEU A 170 6.26 -18.26 16.91
CA LEU A 170 5.05 -18.20 16.09
C LEU A 170 5.23 -18.96 14.77
N ALA A 171 6.37 -18.81 14.10
CA ALA A 171 6.67 -19.56 12.87
C ALA A 171 6.69 -21.07 13.12
N ARG A 172 7.37 -21.51 14.17
CA ARG A 172 7.38 -22.94 14.59
C ARG A 172 5.98 -23.44 14.95
N ARG A 173 5.13 -22.61 15.53
CA ARG A 173 3.73 -22.96 15.81
C ARG A 173 2.95 -23.11 14.51
N ALA A 174 3.05 -22.17 13.58
CA ALA A 174 2.39 -22.24 12.28
C ALA A 174 2.82 -23.48 11.48
N GLU A 175 4.10 -23.83 11.49
CA GLU A 175 4.60 -25.07 10.86
C GLU A 175 3.96 -26.31 11.47
N ARG A 176 3.87 -26.39 12.80
CA ARG A 176 3.25 -27.55 13.49
C ARG A 176 1.77 -27.68 13.15
N GLU A 177 1.01 -26.60 13.16
CA GLU A 177 -0.42 -26.61 12.85
C GLU A 177 -0.65 -27.09 11.40
N LEU A 178 0.21 -26.74 10.48
CA LEU A 178 0.17 -27.20 9.09
C LEU A 178 0.53 -28.69 8.93
N VAL A 179 1.56 -29.17 9.66
CA VAL A 179 2.02 -30.57 9.59
C VAL A 179 1.02 -31.52 10.26
N GLN A 180 0.29 -31.07 11.29
CA GLN A 180 -0.70 -31.90 11.99
C GLN A 180 -2.03 -32.00 11.23
N GLY A 181 -2.13 -31.52 10.01
CA GLY A 181 -3.35 -31.55 9.19
C GLY A 181 -4.46 -30.64 9.71
N GLN A 182 -4.17 -29.80 10.69
CA GLN A 182 -5.01 -28.65 11.00
C GLN A 182 -4.78 -27.66 9.85
N GLN A 183 -5.78 -27.52 9.00
CA GLN A 183 -5.72 -26.60 7.90
C GLN A 183 -5.73 -25.17 8.46
N LEU A 184 -4.53 -24.57 8.59
CA LEU A 184 -4.43 -23.16 8.91
C LEU A 184 -5.07 -22.39 7.77
N ASP A 185 -6.20 -21.74 8.06
CA ASP A 185 -6.79 -20.82 7.10
C ASP A 185 -5.90 -19.58 7.01
N ILE A 186 -5.12 -19.50 5.94
CA ILE A 186 -4.17 -18.41 5.72
C ILE A 186 -4.90 -17.07 5.61
N ASP A 187 -6.12 -17.03 5.07
CA ASP A 187 -6.88 -15.80 4.93
C ASP A 187 -7.34 -15.24 6.28
N ILE A 188 -7.69 -16.13 7.20
CA ILE A 188 -7.98 -15.75 8.59
C ILE A 188 -6.69 -15.42 9.34
N ALA A 189 -5.69 -16.30 9.33
CA ALA A 189 -4.43 -16.10 10.04
C ALA A 189 -3.67 -14.84 9.62
N ALA A 190 -3.82 -14.44 8.36
CA ALA A 190 -3.21 -13.22 7.84
C ALA A 190 -3.83 -11.92 8.41
N ILE A 191 -5.06 -11.98 8.89
CA ILE A 191 -5.83 -10.80 9.33
C ILE A 191 -6.07 -10.81 10.83
N GLU A 192 -6.16 -12.00 11.45
CA GLU A 192 -6.47 -12.18 12.86
C GLU A 192 -5.31 -12.81 13.63
N GLY A 193 -5.21 -12.45 14.90
CA GLY A 193 -4.30 -13.07 15.85
C GLY A 193 -2.81 -12.75 15.61
N ASP A 194 -1.99 -13.36 16.45
CA ASP A 194 -0.55 -13.09 16.48
C ASP A 194 0.19 -13.64 15.24
N MET A 195 -0.40 -14.60 14.53
CA MET A 195 0.21 -15.14 13.31
C MET A 195 0.23 -14.15 12.16
N SER A 196 -0.58 -13.09 12.20
CA SER A 196 -0.60 -12.05 11.16
C SER A 196 0.77 -11.38 10.95
N VAL A 197 1.59 -11.32 12.01
CA VAL A 197 2.94 -10.74 11.98
C VAL A 197 3.93 -11.57 11.15
N LEU A 198 3.62 -12.85 10.88
CA LEU A 198 4.49 -13.73 10.09
C LEU A 198 4.56 -13.39 8.60
N GLY A 199 3.62 -12.58 8.11
CA GLY A 199 3.65 -12.04 6.75
C GLY A 199 3.76 -13.13 5.66
N ARG A 200 4.72 -12.98 4.78
CA ARG A 200 4.99 -13.87 3.64
C ARG A 200 5.26 -15.32 4.04
N PHE A 201 5.81 -15.54 5.24
CA PHE A 201 6.04 -16.87 5.76
C PHE A 201 4.78 -17.74 5.77
N LEU A 202 3.60 -17.18 6.08
CA LEU A 202 2.33 -17.94 6.05
C LEU A 202 2.04 -18.55 4.69
N VAL A 203 2.55 -17.94 3.61
CA VAL A 203 2.35 -18.40 2.23
C VAL A 203 3.42 -19.40 1.81
N THR A 204 4.68 -19.09 2.08
CA THR A 204 5.83 -19.80 1.50
C THR A 204 6.44 -20.86 2.42
N LYS A 205 6.27 -20.72 3.73
CA LYS A 205 6.93 -21.52 4.78
C LYS A 205 8.45 -21.43 4.78
N ARG A 206 9.03 -20.49 4.05
CA ARG A 206 10.47 -20.24 4.06
C ARG A 206 10.85 -19.38 5.25
N GLN A 207 11.86 -19.77 6.00
CA GLN A 207 12.35 -19.02 7.16
C GLN A 207 12.83 -17.62 6.78
N SER A 208 13.39 -17.45 5.58
CA SER A 208 13.77 -16.12 5.04
C SER A 208 12.59 -15.15 4.87
N ASP A 209 11.36 -15.64 4.86
CA ASP A 209 10.16 -14.86 4.64
C ASP A 209 9.41 -14.54 5.95
N ILE A 210 10.00 -14.87 7.10
CA ILE A 210 9.43 -14.56 8.44
C ILE A 210 9.31 -13.04 8.58
N ALA A 211 8.11 -12.58 8.91
CA ALA A 211 7.76 -11.17 9.09
C ALA A 211 8.06 -10.28 7.86
N ALA A 212 8.22 -10.89 6.69
CA ALA A 212 8.40 -10.16 5.44
C ALA A 212 7.05 -9.78 4.81
N PHE A 213 6.96 -8.55 4.33
CA PHE A 213 5.79 -8.00 3.67
C PHE A 213 6.16 -7.37 2.34
N LYS A 214 5.21 -7.37 1.40
CA LYS A 214 5.43 -6.83 0.06
C LYS A 214 5.75 -5.35 0.09
N THR A 215 6.77 -4.93 -0.67
CA THR A 215 7.06 -3.53 -0.94
C THR A 215 5.87 -2.88 -1.66
N PRO A 216 5.18 -1.89 -1.06
CA PRO A 216 4.10 -1.19 -1.74
C PRO A 216 4.63 -0.18 -2.76
N GLY A 217 3.86 0.11 -3.80
CA GLY A 217 4.15 1.26 -4.67
C GLY A 217 4.00 2.59 -3.93
N LEU A 218 4.80 3.61 -4.34
CA LEU A 218 4.77 4.92 -3.68
C LEU A 218 3.92 5.97 -4.42
N ARG A 219 3.35 5.65 -5.58
CA ARG A 219 2.46 6.60 -6.25
C ARG A 219 1.25 6.91 -5.38
N ASN A 220 0.94 8.20 -5.26
CA ASN A 220 -0.12 8.71 -4.39
C ASN A 220 0.05 8.35 -2.89
N VAL A 221 1.27 8.02 -2.46
CA VAL A 221 1.53 7.56 -1.09
C VAL A 221 1.05 8.57 -0.04
N LEU A 222 1.11 9.86 -0.32
CA LEU A 222 0.63 10.91 0.58
C LEU A 222 -0.82 10.72 1.00
N ILE A 223 -1.70 10.32 0.08
CA ILE A 223 -3.15 10.19 0.33
C ILE A 223 -3.58 8.78 0.74
N THR A 224 -2.65 7.84 0.82
CA THR A 224 -2.95 6.43 1.13
C THR A 224 -2.56 6.01 2.56
N GLY A 225 -2.21 6.97 3.42
CA GLY A 225 -2.02 6.71 4.85
C GLY A 225 -3.25 6.10 5.54
N PRO A 226 -3.06 5.47 6.71
CA PRO A 226 -1.81 5.29 7.44
C PRO A 226 -0.85 4.29 6.76
N TYR A 227 0.39 4.26 7.22
CA TYR A 227 1.48 3.56 6.55
C TYR A 227 1.84 2.23 7.20
N PHE A 228 2.61 1.43 6.46
CA PHE A 228 2.97 0.04 6.73
C PHE A 228 1.80 -0.93 6.68
N HIS A 229 2.12 -2.23 6.72
CA HIS A 229 1.14 -3.30 6.58
C HIS A 229 0.09 -3.32 7.71
N ASN A 230 0.43 -2.79 8.88
CA ASN A 230 -0.45 -2.69 10.04
C ASN A 230 -1.04 -1.28 10.25
N GLY A 231 -0.64 -0.30 9.45
CA GLY A 231 -1.10 1.08 9.57
C GLY A 231 -0.60 1.81 10.83
N SER A 232 0.51 1.37 11.42
CA SER A 232 1.03 1.93 12.67
C SER A 232 1.53 3.37 12.54
N MET A 233 2.02 3.77 11.36
CA MET A 233 2.55 5.10 11.13
C MET A 233 1.52 6.03 10.51
N GLN A 234 1.33 7.21 11.12
CA GLN A 234 0.27 8.14 10.76
C GLN A 234 0.68 9.19 9.75
N THR A 235 1.99 9.41 9.60
CA THR A 235 2.55 10.41 8.69
C THR A 235 3.71 9.84 7.88
N LEU A 236 4.01 10.47 6.73
CA LEU A 236 5.19 10.12 5.94
C LEU A 236 6.49 10.38 6.71
N TRP A 237 6.50 11.38 7.59
CA TRP A 237 7.65 11.65 8.47
C TRP A 237 7.91 10.48 9.40
N ASP A 238 6.88 9.92 10.05
CA ASP A 238 7.02 8.75 10.93
C ASP A 238 7.56 7.54 10.15
N ALA A 239 7.07 7.36 8.92
CA ALA A 239 7.52 6.28 8.05
C ALA A 239 9.01 6.43 7.67
N VAL A 240 9.48 7.65 7.35
CA VAL A 240 10.90 7.90 7.05
C VAL A 240 11.75 7.79 8.31
N ASP A 241 11.26 8.27 9.46
CA ASP A 241 11.93 8.15 10.75
C ASP A 241 12.16 6.71 11.16
N HIS A 242 11.20 5.81 10.91
CA HIS A 242 11.39 4.38 11.15
C HIS A 242 12.65 3.86 10.43
N TYR A 243 12.76 4.13 9.14
CA TYR A 243 13.97 3.73 8.38
C TYR A 243 15.23 4.49 8.83
N ASN A 244 15.08 5.76 9.23
CA ASN A 244 16.20 6.56 9.69
C ASN A 244 16.87 5.99 10.95
N HIS A 245 16.07 5.42 11.86
CA HIS A 245 16.56 4.76 13.07
C HIS A 245 17.06 3.33 12.80
N GLY A 246 16.72 2.73 11.64
CA GLY A 246 17.09 1.35 11.32
C GLY A 246 16.50 0.34 12.28
N ASP A 247 15.36 0.67 12.86
CA ASP A 247 14.54 -0.05 13.82
C ASP A 247 15.20 -0.36 15.18
N GLY A 248 16.53 -0.34 15.29
CA GLY A 248 17.25 -0.65 16.54
C GLY A 248 17.06 -2.07 17.07
N VAL A 249 16.39 -2.95 16.29
CA VAL A 249 16.11 -4.34 16.66
C VAL A 249 17.15 -5.27 16.08
N THR A 250 17.77 -6.05 16.94
CA THR A 250 18.58 -7.22 16.55
C THR A 250 17.65 -8.40 16.30
N ASP A 251 17.03 -8.43 15.13
CA ASP A 251 16.20 -9.56 14.68
C ASP A 251 16.95 -10.36 13.60
N PRO A 252 17.12 -11.68 13.74
CA PRO A 252 17.83 -12.49 12.75
C PRO A 252 17.14 -12.55 11.39
N TRP A 253 15.88 -12.17 11.30
CA TRP A 253 15.10 -12.12 10.05
C TRP A 253 14.93 -10.72 9.47
N LEU A 254 15.46 -9.66 10.15
CA LEU A 254 15.45 -8.29 9.62
C LEU A 254 16.19 -8.26 8.28
N ASP A 255 15.64 -7.55 7.31
CA ASP A 255 16.34 -7.37 6.03
C ASP A 255 17.67 -6.62 6.27
N LYS A 256 18.74 -7.16 5.71
CA LYS A 256 20.13 -6.64 5.85
C LYS A 256 20.27 -5.18 5.38
N ASP A 257 19.37 -4.73 4.51
CA ASP A 257 19.37 -3.38 3.98
C ASP A 257 18.70 -2.37 4.92
N ILE A 258 18.03 -2.84 5.98
CA ILE A 258 17.48 -1.99 7.04
C ILE A 258 18.60 -1.63 8.01
N GLN A 259 19.12 -0.43 7.88
CA GLN A 259 20.23 0.12 8.67
C GLN A 259 20.00 1.60 8.93
N PRO A 260 20.50 2.18 10.05
CA PRO A 260 20.37 3.60 10.32
C PRO A 260 20.88 4.46 9.15
N LEU A 261 20.07 5.42 8.72
CA LEU A 261 20.38 6.26 7.56
C LEU A 261 21.11 7.54 7.93
N ALA A 262 21.03 7.95 9.19
CA ALA A 262 21.58 9.20 9.71
C ALA A 262 21.11 10.44 8.93
N LEU A 263 19.84 10.47 8.53
CA LEU A 263 19.21 11.64 7.93
C LEU A 263 18.98 12.70 9.00
N THR A 264 19.23 13.94 8.65
CA THR A 264 18.85 15.11 9.46
C THR A 264 17.37 15.43 9.24
N GLU A 265 16.76 16.21 10.14
CA GLU A 265 15.36 16.66 9.99
C GLU A 265 15.08 17.33 8.64
N PRO A 266 15.92 18.27 8.13
CA PRO A 266 15.73 18.84 6.81
C PRO A 266 15.81 17.81 5.66
N GLU A 267 16.66 16.78 5.78
CA GLU A 267 16.75 15.72 4.79
C GLU A 267 15.51 14.82 4.81
N ILE A 268 14.92 14.56 5.98
CA ILE A 268 13.64 13.87 6.11
C ILE A 268 12.53 14.69 5.45
N ASP A 269 12.48 16.01 5.70
CA ASP A 269 11.53 16.92 5.05
C ASP A 269 11.67 16.89 3.51
N ASP A 270 12.90 16.85 3.00
CA ASP A 270 13.17 16.75 1.56
C ASP A 270 12.68 15.42 0.97
N VAL A 271 12.92 14.29 1.65
CA VAL A 271 12.40 12.97 1.22
C VAL A 271 10.86 12.95 1.22
N VAL A 272 10.22 13.52 2.24
CA VAL A 272 8.76 13.64 2.29
C VAL A 272 8.23 14.54 1.17
N ALA A 273 8.92 15.63 0.84
CA ALA A 273 8.57 16.50 -0.27
C ALA A 273 8.64 15.75 -1.61
N PHE A 274 9.66 14.91 -1.82
CA PHE A 274 9.72 14.04 -2.99
C PHE A 274 8.52 13.09 -3.03
N MET A 275 8.23 12.35 -1.96
CA MET A 275 7.09 11.43 -1.93
C MET A 275 5.76 12.15 -2.16
N THR A 276 5.61 13.38 -1.66
CA THR A 276 4.44 14.23 -1.92
C THR A 276 4.28 14.54 -3.40
N SER A 277 5.39 14.74 -4.12
CA SER A 277 5.39 15.04 -5.57
C SER A 277 4.93 13.86 -6.44
N LEU A 278 4.78 12.66 -5.87
CA LEU A 278 4.23 11.46 -6.51
C LEU A 278 2.68 11.43 -6.49
N THR A 279 2.03 12.46 -5.96
CA THR A 279 0.57 12.58 -5.94
C THR A 279 0.07 13.08 -7.29
N SER A 280 -0.80 12.31 -7.93
CA SER A 280 -1.43 12.65 -9.21
C SER A 280 -2.20 13.96 -9.14
N SER A 281 -2.25 14.69 -10.25
CA SER A 281 -3.02 15.93 -10.37
C SER A 281 -4.50 15.75 -10.07
N MET A 282 -5.08 14.61 -10.39
CA MET A 282 -6.46 14.24 -10.04
C MET A 282 -6.72 14.30 -8.52
N TYR A 283 -5.71 14.06 -7.70
CA TYR A 283 -5.80 14.05 -6.24
C TYR A 283 -5.11 15.26 -5.59
N ALA A 284 -4.78 16.31 -6.33
CA ALA A 284 -4.03 17.45 -5.83
C ALA A 284 -4.69 18.10 -4.59
N GLU A 285 -6.00 18.36 -4.64
CA GLU A 285 -6.74 18.95 -3.51
C GLU A 285 -6.74 18.02 -2.28
N ALA A 286 -6.95 16.72 -2.48
CA ALA A 286 -6.88 15.73 -1.40
C ALA A 286 -5.47 15.64 -0.82
N GLY A 287 -4.45 15.74 -1.69
CA GLY A 287 -3.04 15.77 -1.30
C GLY A 287 -2.70 16.99 -0.46
N GLU A 288 -3.14 18.19 -0.86
CA GLU A 288 -2.92 19.43 -0.08
C GLU A 288 -3.53 19.32 1.33
N LYS A 289 -4.76 18.82 1.43
CA LYS A 289 -5.45 18.61 2.73
C LYS A 289 -4.73 17.59 3.60
N GLU A 290 -4.34 16.47 3.00
CA GLU A 290 -3.68 15.40 3.73
C GLU A 290 -2.27 15.79 4.17
N PHE A 291 -1.52 16.50 3.31
CA PHE A 291 -0.21 17.05 3.68
C PHE A 291 -0.32 17.99 4.89
N ALA A 292 -1.28 18.92 4.87
CA ALA A 292 -1.50 19.83 5.98
C ALA A 292 -1.85 19.08 7.28
N ARG A 293 -2.69 18.03 7.18
CA ARG A 293 -3.04 17.18 8.32
C ARG A 293 -1.81 16.47 8.88
N GLN A 294 -1.05 15.80 8.03
CA GLN A 294 0.13 15.03 8.44
C GLN A 294 1.19 15.96 9.05
N LEU A 295 1.41 17.12 8.45
CA LEU A 295 2.34 18.10 8.96
C LEU A 295 1.94 18.58 10.36
N ALA A 296 0.65 18.84 10.59
CA ALA A 296 0.16 19.25 11.90
C ALA A 296 0.40 18.16 12.96
N VAL A 297 0.14 16.89 12.64
CA VAL A 297 0.42 15.76 13.53
C VAL A 297 1.93 15.63 13.80
N SER A 298 2.74 15.63 12.75
CA SER A 298 4.20 15.48 12.86
C SER A 298 4.86 16.60 13.68
N ARG A 299 4.30 17.81 13.68
CA ARG A 299 4.82 18.95 14.47
C ARG A 299 4.54 18.88 15.97
N VAL A 300 3.65 18.01 16.41
CA VAL A 300 3.42 17.79 17.84
C VAL A 300 4.70 17.30 18.50
N ASP A 301 5.38 16.33 17.87
CA ASP A 301 6.61 15.74 18.40
C ASP A 301 7.87 16.51 17.96
N ARG A 302 7.79 17.23 16.83
CA ARG A 302 8.91 17.96 16.22
C ARG A 302 8.49 19.35 15.71
N PRO A 303 8.32 20.33 16.62
CA PRO A 303 7.78 21.66 16.28
C PRO A 303 8.64 22.47 15.31
N GLN A 304 9.91 22.13 15.15
CA GLN A 304 10.86 22.83 14.26
C GLN A 304 10.81 22.36 12.80
N ARG A 305 9.99 21.34 12.44
CA ARG A 305 9.85 20.92 11.06
C ARG A 305 9.40 22.08 10.17
N ASN A 306 10.28 22.45 9.27
CA ASN A 306 10.03 23.54 8.35
C ASN A 306 9.85 23.00 6.93
N THR A 307 8.60 22.81 6.53
CA THR A 307 8.27 22.31 5.20
C THR A 307 8.00 23.46 4.26
N ALA A 308 9.06 24.08 3.77
CA ALA A 308 8.93 25.00 2.67
C ALA A 308 8.40 24.25 1.44
N ARG A 309 7.13 24.44 1.13
CA ARG A 309 6.42 24.08 -0.11
C ARG A 309 6.80 22.71 -0.70
N ALA A 310 6.20 21.65 -0.22
CA ALA A 310 6.30 20.31 -0.81
C ALA A 310 5.72 20.26 -2.24
N PHE A 311 4.77 21.14 -2.54
CA PHE A 311 4.13 21.23 -3.85
C PHE A 311 4.86 22.22 -4.76
N GLY A 312 5.08 21.83 -6.01
CA GLY A 312 5.50 22.75 -7.07
C GLY A 312 4.41 23.78 -7.40
N PRO A 313 4.70 24.79 -8.28
CA PRO A 313 3.70 25.74 -8.70
C PRO A 313 2.50 25.03 -9.34
N LYS A 314 1.28 25.49 -8.98
CA LYS A 314 0.06 24.94 -9.59
C LYS A 314 0.15 25.04 -11.11
N PRO A 315 -0.20 23.99 -11.87
CA PRO A 315 -0.30 24.11 -13.32
C PRO A 315 -1.26 25.25 -13.65
N VAL A 316 -0.84 26.16 -14.51
CA VAL A 316 -1.72 27.18 -15.06
C VAL A 316 -2.77 26.42 -15.88
N GLN A 317 -4.01 26.42 -15.43
CA GLN A 317 -5.10 25.83 -16.21
C GLN A 317 -5.14 26.58 -17.56
N PRO A 318 -5.14 25.87 -18.69
CA PRO A 318 -5.34 26.52 -19.97
C PRO A 318 -6.69 27.25 -19.90
N GLN A 319 -6.67 28.56 -20.17
CA GLN A 319 -7.92 29.29 -20.25
C GLN A 319 -8.77 28.69 -21.37
N PRO A 320 -10.07 28.48 -21.13
CA PRO A 320 -10.96 28.02 -22.18
C PRO A 320 -10.87 29.02 -23.36
N PRO A 321 -10.87 28.51 -24.60
CA PRO A 321 -10.85 29.39 -25.75
C PRO A 321 -12.04 30.39 -25.68
N PRO A 322 -11.88 31.65 -26.12
CA PRO A 322 -12.99 32.58 -26.11
C PRO A 322 -14.14 32.03 -26.93
N LEU A 323 -15.33 32.06 -26.35
CA LEU A 323 -16.56 31.70 -27.03
C LEU A 323 -16.71 32.59 -28.28
N GLN A 324 -16.68 31.97 -29.46
CA GLN A 324 -17.02 32.62 -30.73
C GLN A 324 -18.53 32.68 -30.88
#